data_c3bb136e1c04f4a1ad56320c819f8fa3
#
_entry.id   c3bb136e1c04f4a1ad56320c819f8fa3
#
_cell.length_a   1.000
_cell.length_b   1.000
_cell.length_c   1.000
_cell.angle_alpha   90.00
_cell.angle_beta   90.00
_cell.angle_gamma   90.00
#
_symmetry.space_group_name_H-M   'P 1'
#
loop_
_entity.id
_entity.type
_entity.pdbx_description
1 polymer ?
#
loop_
_entity_poly.entity_id
_entity_poly.type
_entity_poly.pdbx_seq_one_letter_code
_entity_poly.pdbx_strand_id
1 'polypeptide(L)'
;MLQTIFTDLRKGRHICLEDGPVYEALAADPERYQTLFAALGLNLICHGRGFFYLDDESAPRTAQRMILFTAILVEALDDQGVNLDLDLTRIPILPAQLPHLQHEKYSRVMAEVDVTSEEALLKVLDAMKRYGLAEPVKDGSWRFRTSAYRLLDILNMAGRSLKPDEELSVPMETK
;
A
#
# COMPACT_ATOMS: atom_id res chain seq x y z
N MET A 1 -13.75 -11.64 -18.55
CA MET A 1 -12.44 -11.06 -18.16
C MET A 1 -12.51 -9.54 -18.06
N LEU A 2 -12.74 -8.77 -19.14
CA LEU A 2 -12.78 -7.29 -19.11
C LEU A 2 -13.73 -6.72 -18.04
N GLN A 3 -14.93 -7.26 -17.91
CA GLN A 3 -15.90 -6.81 -16.90
C GLN A 3 -15.39 -7.01 -15.48
N THR A 4 -14.71 -8.11 -15.20
CA THR A 4 -14.09 -8.39 -13.89
C THR A 4 -13.01 -7.36 -13.58
N ILE A 5 -12.07 -7.16 -14.54
CA ILE A 5 -11.00 -6.17 -14.44
C ILE A 5 -11.57 -4.78 -14.15
N PHE A 6 -12.55 -4.35 -14.96
CA PHE A 6 -13.19 -3.05 -14.79
C PHE A 6 -13.85 -2.90 -13.41
N THR A 7 -14.61 -3.91 -13.01
CA THR A 7 -15.35 -3.88 -11.75
C THR A 7 -14.39 -3.82 -10.55
N ASP A 8 -13.32 -4.60 -10.57
CA ASP A 8 -12.35 -4.67 -9.48
C ASP A 8 -11.57 -3.34 -9.36
N LEU A 9 -11.04 -2.85 -10.47
CA LEU A 9 -10.32 -1.58 -10.50
C LEU A 9 -11.21 -0.39 -10.08
N ARG A 10 -12.46 -0.36 -10.53
CA ARG A 10 -13.43 0.70 -10.15
C ARG A 10 -13.79 0.68 -8.66
N LYS A 11 -13.67 -0.45 -7.98
CA LYS A 11 -13.81 -0.57 -6.52
C LYS A 11 -12.52 -0.19 -5.78
N GLY A 12 -11.50 0.29 -6.49
CA GLY A 12 -10.19 0.65 -5.93
C GLY A 12 -9.28 -0.55 -5.66
N ARG A 13 -9.65 -1.76 -6.15
CA ARG A 13 -8.82 -2.95 -6.00
C ARG A 13 -7.58 -2.83 -6.89
N HIS A 14 -6.42 -3.13 -6.33
CA HIS A 14 -5.20 -3.34 -7.08
C HIS A 14 -5.16 -4.77 -7.60
N ILE A 15 -4.74 -4.94 -8.85
CA ILE A 15 -4.60 -6.25 -9.51
C ILE A 15 -3.11 -6.52 -9.67
N CYS A 16 -2.64 -7.64 -9.11
CA CYS A 16 -1.23 -8.03 -9.08
C CYS A 16 -1.07 -9.52 -9.42
N LEU A 17 0.17 -9.99 -9.47
CA LEU A 17 0.51 -11.34 -9.89
C LEU A 17 -0.33 -12.43 -9.19
N GLU A 18 -0.66 -12.23 -7.93
CA GLU A 18 -1.45 -13.16 -7.11
C GLU A 18 -2.92 -13.28 -7.56
N ASP A 19 -3.39 -12.39 -8.47
CA ASP A 19 -4.73 -12.47 -9.08
C ASP A 19 -4.77 -13.40 -10.32
N GLY A 20 -3.64 -14.05 -10.68
CA GLY A 20 -3.55 -15.05 -11.73
C GLY A 20 -4.10 -14.58 -13.09
N PRO A 21 -5.12 -15.27 -13.66
CA PRO A 21 -5.59 -14.96 -15.02
C PRO A 21 -6.06 -13.53 -15.25
N VAL A 22 -6.51 -12.84 -14.19
CA VAL A 22 -6.94 -11.44 -14.28
C VAL A 22 -5.73 -10.53 -14.49
N TYR A 23 -4.65 -10.77 -13.73
CA TYR A 23 -3.38 -10.09 -13.90
C TYR A 23 -2.75 -10.41 -15.27
N GLU A 24 -2.71 -11.68 -15.64
CA GLU A 24 -2.12 -12.13 -16.92
C GLU A 24 -2.79 -11.44 -18.11
N ALA A 25 -4.11 -11.27 -18.09
CA ALA A 25 -4.83 -10.58 -19.15
C ALA A 25 -4.44 -9.10 -19.26
N LEU A 26 -4.23 -8.41 -18.13
CA LEU A 26 -3.75 -7.02 -18.10
C LEU A 26 -2.29 -6.92 -18.55
N ALA A 27 -1.44 -7.83 -18.06
CA ALA A 27 -0.02 -7.84 -18.32
C ALA A 27 0.32 -8.21 -19.77
N ALA A 28 -0.55 -8.95 -20.47
CA ALA A 28 -0.36 -9.32 -21.87
C ALA A 28 -0.44 -8.12 -22.82
N ASP A 29 -1.26 -7.11 -22.53
CA ASP A 29 -1.43 -5.93 -23.37
C ASP A 29 -1.84 -4.70 -22.53
N PRO A 30 -0.92 -4.15 -21.73
CA PRO A 30 -1.21 -3.04 -20.82
C PRO A 30 -1.68 -1.78 -21.55
N GLU A 31 -1.07 -1.46 -22.70
CA GLU A 31 -1.36 -0.26 -23.48
C GLU A 31 -2.79 -0.25 -24.01
N ARG A 32 -3.27 -1.39 -24.46
CA ARG A 32 -4.67 -1.56 -24.88
C ARG A 32 -5.64 -1.25 -23.72
N TYR A 33 -5.37 -1.78 -22.54
CA TYR A 33 -6.21 -1.51 -21.37
C TYR A 33 -6.11 -0.04 -20.95
N GLN A 34 -4.93 0.54 -20.95
CA GLN A 34 -4.74 1.97 -20.64
C GLN A 34 -5.56 2.85 -21.59
N THR A 35 -5.49 2.57 -22.90
CA THR A 35 -6.28 3.28 -23.93
C THR A 35 -7.78 3.13 -23.67
N LEU A 36 -8.24 1.92 -23.36
CA LEU A 36 -9.65 1.64 -23.07
C LEU A 36 -10.14 2.42 -21.81
N PHE A 37 -9.35 2.38 -20.74
CA PHE A 37 -9.71 3.09 -19.51
C PHE A 37 -9.64 4.61 -19.69
N ALA A 38 -8.66 5.12 -20.44
CA ALA A 38 -8.56 6.54 -20.77
C ALA A 38 -9.78 7.06 -21.54
N ALA A 39 -10.34 6.26 -22.46
CA ALA A 39 -11.57 6.59 -23.17
C ALA A 39 -12.79 6.72 -22.23
N LEU A 40 -12.72 6.13 -21.03
CA LEU A 40 -13.73 6.25 -19.97
C LEU A 40 -13.40 7.33 -18.94
N GLY A 41 -12.35 8.14 -19.19
CA GLY A 41 -11.89 9.15 -18.24
C GLY A 41 -11.19 8.59 -17.00
N LEU A 42 -10.66 7.37 -17.10
CA LEU A 42 -9.99 6.68 -15.99
C LEU A 42 -8.51 6.49 -16.32
N ASN A 43 -7.64 6.76 -15.35
CA ASN A 43 -6.20 6.62 -15.51
C ASN A 43 -5.73 5.28 -14.93
N LEU A 44 -5.47 4.30 -15.80
CA LEU A 44 -4.92 3.00 -15.42
C LEU A 44 -3.40 3.07 -15.33
N ILE A 45 -2.88 2.87 -14.14
CA ILE A 45 -1.44 2.83 -13.88
C ILE A 45 -0.94 1.39 -13.90
N CYS A 46 0.10 1.14 -14.70
CA CYS A 46 0.92 -0.06 -14.65
C CYS A 46 2.15 0.24 -13.80
N HIS A 47 2.21 -0.29 -12.59
CA HIS A 47 3.31 -0.04 -11.67
C HIS A 47 4.53 -0.91 -12.01
N GLY A 48 5.74 -0.34 -11.87
CA GLY A 48 6.99 -1.02 -12.21
C GLY A 48 7.28 -2.31 -11.41
N ARG A 49 6.61 -2.52 -10.28
CA ARG A 49 6.67 -3.76 -9.49
C ARG A 49 5.62 -4.80 -9.89
N GLY A 50 4.95 -4.64 -11.04
CA GLY A 50 4.04 -5.64 -11.61
C GLY A 50 2.66 -5.68 -10.94
N PHE A 51 2.01 -4.55 -10.81
CA PHE A 51 0.59 -4.46 -10.45
C PHE A 51 -0.09 -3.28 -11.14
N PHE A 52 -1.41 -3.33 -11.19
CA PHE A 52 -2.27 -2.34 -11.85
C PHE A 52 -3.25 -1.73 -10.86
N TYR A 53 -3.51 -0.44 -11.00
CA TYR A 53 -4.53 0.28 -10.22
C TYR A 53 -5.07 1.48 -11.00
N LEU A 54 -6.24 1.98 -10.62
CA LEU A 54 -6.71 3.27 -11.11
C LEU A 54 -6.15 4.37 -10.22
N ASP A 55 -5.60 5.41 -10.84
CA ASP A 55 -5.22 6.61 -10.11
C ASP A 55 -6.48 7.40 -9.78
N ASP A 56 -6.79 7.49 -8.49
CA ASP A 56 -7.92 8.26 -7.97
C ASP A 56 -7.37 9.29 -6.99
N GLU A 57 -7.58 10.56 -7.28
CA GLU A 57 -7.12 11.68 -6.45
C GLU A 57 -7.85 11.73 -5.09
N SER A 58 -8.96 11.00 -4.94
CA SER A 58 -9.68 10.93 -3.68
C SER A 58 -8.99 9.97 -2.70
N ALA A 59 -8.57 10.47 -1.54
CA ALA A 59 -8.06 9.65 -0.44
C ALA A 59 -9.16 9.41 0.60
N PRO A 60 -9.96 8.33 0.49
CA PRO A 60 -11.00 8.03 1.46
C PRO A 60 -10.38 7.73 2.84
N ARG A 61 -11.14 7.96 3.92
CA ARG A 61 -10.70 7.69 5.30
C ARG A 61 -10.14 6.26 5.49
N THR A 62 -10.65 5.31 4.72
CA THR A 62 -10.14 3.93 4.69
C THR A 62 -8.69 3.87 4.20
N ALA A 63 -8.31 4.69 3.21
CA ALA A 63 -6.93 4.76 2.72
C ALA A 63 -6.00 5.32 3.80
N GLN A 64 -6.44 6.34 4.54
CA GLN A 64 -5.66 6.90 5.67
C GLN A 64 -5.38 5.84 6.73
N ARG A 65 -6.38 5.01 7.10
CA ARG A 65 -6.20 3.91 8.06
C ARG A 65 -5.18 2.89 7.57
N MET A 66 -5.24 2.51 6.30
CA MET A 66 -4.30 1.56 5.71
C MET A 66 -2.87 2.14 5.64
N ILE A 67 -2.73 3.41 5.30
CA ILE A 67 -1.43 4.11 5.26
C ILE A 67 -0.82 4.18 6.67
N LEU A 68 -1.58 4.62 7.68
CA LEU A 68 -1.09 4.69 9.06
C LEU A 68 -0.77 3.31 9.63
N PHE A 69 -1.61 2.31 9.37
CA PHE A 69 -1.32 0.93 9.73
C PHE A 69 0.03 0.48 9.14
N THR A 70 0.23 0.72 7.85
CA THR A 70 1.47 0.32 7.18
C THR A 70 2.67 1.13 7.70
N ALA A 71 2.53 2.41 7.97
CA ALA A 71 3.60 3.25 8.50
C ALA A 71 4.12 2.72 9.84
N ILE A 72 3.22 2.38 10.77
CA ILE A 72 3.58 1.82 12.07
C ILE A 72 4.28 0.46 11.92
N LEU A 73 3.75 -0.40 11.03
CA LEU A 73 4.37 -1.70 10.80
C LEU A 73 5.75 -1.57 10.16
N VAL A 74 5.91 -0.66 9.21
CA VAL A 74 7.19 -0.34 8.55
C VAL A 74 8.21 0.14 9.59
N GLU A 75 7.85 1.11 10.44
CA GLU A 75 8.73 1.60 11.51
C GLU A 75 9.17 0.46 12.44
N ALA A 76 8.23 -0.38 12.87
CA ALA A 76 8.55 -1.50 13.76
C ALA A 76 9.41 -2.59 13.12
N LEU A 77 9.32 -2.79 11.81
CA LEU A 77 10.13 -3.75 11.06
C LEU A 77 11.52 -3.18 10.72
N ASP A 78 11.59 -1.89 10.44
CA ASP A 78 12.86 -1.18 10.21
C ASP A 78 13.74 -1.20 11.46
N ASP A 79 13.14 -0.98 12.64
CA ASP A 79 13.81 -1.11 13.94
C ASP A 79 14.39 -2.53 14.16
N GLN A 80 13.83 -3.54 13.52
CA GLN A 80 14.31 -4.93 13.54
C GLN A 80 15.36 -5.22 12.46
N GLY A 81 15.70 -4.24 11.60
CA GLY A 81 16.66 -4.38 10.52
C GLY A 81 16.13 -5.15 9.30
N VAL A 82 14.81 -5.20 9.11
CA VAL A 82 14.18 -5.89 7.98
C VAL A 82 14.27 -5.05 6.72
N ASN A 83 14.72 -5.63 5.62
CA ASN A 83 14.73 -4.97 4.32
C ASN A 83 13.35 -5.03 3.65
N LEU A 84 12.56 -3.98 3.86
CA LEU A 84 11.19 -3.92 3.36
C LEU A 84 11.06 -3.90 1.84
N ASP A 85 12.06 -3.37 1.13
CA ASP A 85 12.05 -3.35 -0.34
C ASP A 85 12.11 -4.76 -0.96
N LEU A 86 12.70 -5.71 -0.24
CA LEU A 86 12.86 -7.09 -0.70
C LEU A 86 11.88 -8.06 -0.04
N ASP A 87 11.52 -7.81 1.22
CA ASP A 87 10.88 -8.83 2.06
C ASP A 87 9.42 -8.51 2.45
N LEU A 88 8.88 -7.34 2.06
CA LEU A 88 7.53 -6.93 2.46
C LEU A 88 6.47 -8.03 2.27
N THR A 89 6.49 -8.72 1.13
CA THR A 89 5.50 -9.76 0.79
C THR A 89 5.77 -11.11 1.45
N ARG A 90 6.92 -11.26 2.13
CA ARG A 90 7.33 -12.51 2.78
C ARG A 90 7.10 -12.50 4.28
N ILE A 91 6.95 -11.31 4.86
CA ILE A 91 6.80 -11.14 6.31
C ILE A 91 5.38 -11.53 6.71
N PRO A 92 5.21 -12.50 7.63
CA PRO A 92 3.89 -12.82 8.17
C PRO A 92 3.43 -11.71 9.11
N ILE A 93 2.20 -11.26 8.92
CA ILE A 93 1.54 -10.31 9.80
C ILE A 93 0.67 -11.12 10.77
N LEU A 94 1.09 -11.14 12.04
CA LEU A 94 0.37 -11.82 13.10
C LEU A 94 -0.47 -10.77 13.87
N PRO A 95 -1.81 -10.77 13.75
CA PRO A 95 -2.64 -9.72 14.37
C PRO A 95 -2.39 -9.55 15.87
N ALA A 96 -2.18 -10.64 16.60
CA ALA A 96 -1.90 -10.61 18.03
C ALA A 96 -0.53 -10.01 18.41
N GLN A 97 0.39 -9.85 17.45
CA GLN A 97 1.74 -9.31 17.67
C GLN A 97 1.92 -7.91 17.08
N LEU A 98 0.84 -7.31 16.57
CA LEU A 98 0.91 -5.99 15.97
C LEU A 98 1.18 -4.90 17.03
N PRO A 99 2.17 -4.02 16.82
CA PRO A 99 2.56 -2.99 17.79
C PRO A 99 1.53 -1.86 17.92
N HIS A 100 0.58 -1.77 17.02
CA HIS A 100 -0.34 -0.65 16.81
C HIS A 100 -1.13 -0.22 18.05
N LEU A 101 -1.53 -1.18 18.89
CA LEU A 101 -2.28 -0.93 20.12
C LEU A 101 -1.48 -1.21 21.38
N GLN A 102 -0.27 -1.78 21.26
CA GLN A 102 0.57 -2.18 22.39
C GLN A 102 1.47 -1.02 22.88
N HIS A 103 1.86 -0.12 21.97
CA HIS A 103 2.69 1.03 22.28
C HIS A 103 1.86 2.31 22.32
N GLU A 104 2.01 3.10 23.38
CA GLU A 104 1.25 4.34 23.59
C GLU A 104 1.36 5.31 22.42
N LYS A 105 2.57 5.46 21.84
CA LYS A 105 2.81 6.30 20.65
C LYS A 105 1.90 5.88 19.48
N TYR A 106 1.85 4.59 19.17
CA TYR A 106 1.12 4.07 18.02
C TYR A 106 -0.39 4.04 18.27
N SER A 107 -0.82 3.70 19.48
CA SER A 107 -2.25 3.68 19.82
C SER A 107 -2.87 5.08 19.76
N ARG A 108 -2.13 6.14 20.09
CA ARG A 108 -2.58 7.53 19.89
C ARG A 108 -2.80 7.85 18.42
N VAL A 109 -1.83 7.52 17.57
CA VAL A 109 -1.92 7.74 16.10
C VAL A 109 -3.10 6.96 15.50
N MET A 110 -3.30 5.71 15.92
CA MET A 110 -4.42 4.89 15.44
C MET A 110 -5.78 5.40 15.93
N ALA A 111 -5.83 6.02 17.11
CA ALA A 111 -7.05 6.64 17.63
C ALA A 111 -7.53 7.83 16.80
N GLU A 112 -6.63 8.59 16.15
CA GLU A 112 -6.97 9.70 15.25
C GLU A 112 -7.80 9.25 14.03
N VAL A 113 -7.70 7.98 13.68
CA VAL A 113 -8.45 7.35 12.59
C VAL A 113 -9.48 6.32 13.09
N ASP A 114 -9.90 6.40 14.35
CA ASP A 114 -10.90 5.54 15.02
C ASP A 114 -10.51 4.05 15.04
N VAL A 115 -9.24 3.73 15.18
CA VAL A 115 -8.75 2.36 15.35
C VAL A 115 -8.22 2.21 16.77
N THR A 116 -9.12 1.87 17.70
CA THR A 116 -8.84 1.81 19.16
C THR A 116 -8.99 0.41 19.75
N SER A 117 -9.30 -0.59 18.92
CA SER A 117 -9.49 -1.97 19.35
C SER A 117 -8.91 -2.97 18.35
N GLU A 118 -8.65 -4.18 18.80
CA GLU A 118 -8.20 -5.27 17.94
C GLU A 118 -9.20 -5.56 16.81
N GLU A 119 -10.51 -5.51 17.10
CA GLU A 119 -11.54 -5.67 16.07
C GLU A 119 -11.45 -4.57 15.00
N ALA A 120 -11.21 -3.31 15.40
CA ALA A 120 -11.03 -2.22 14.46
C ALA A 120 -9.74 -2.39 13.63
N LEU A 121 -8.68 -2.93 14.23
CA LEU A 121 -7.43 -3.23 13.54
C LEU A 121 -7.61 -4.35 12.49
N LEU A 122 -8.34 -5.40 12.84
CA LEU A 122 -8.70 -6.48 11.90
C LEU A 122 -9.54 -5.94 10.73
N LYS A 123 -10.42 -4.98 10.96
CA LYS A 123 -11.17 -4.29 9.88
C LYS A 123 -10.26 -3.54 8.91
N VAL A 124 -9.10 -3.06 9.37
CA VAL A 124 -8.09 -2.45 8.47
C VAL A 124 -7.48 -3.53 7.56
N LEU A 125 -7.12 -4.69 8.11
CA LEU A 125 -6.61 -5.82 7.31
C LEU A 125 -7.68 -6.33 6.31
N ASP A 126 -8.95 -6.42 6.71
CA ASP A 126 -10.05 -6.75 5.81
C ASP A 126 -10.25 -5.70 4.70
N ALA A 127 -10.04 -4.43 5.02
CA ALA A 127 -10.03 -3.39 3.99
C ALA A 127 -8.85 -3.60 3.03
N MET A 128 -7.64 -3.84 3.52
CA MET A 128 -6.47 -4.15 2.69
C MET A 128 -6.74 -5.34 1.76
N LYS A 129 -7.41 -6.39 2.25
CA LYS A 129 -7.83 -7.52 1.42
C LYS A 129 -8.75 -7.10 0.28
N ARG A 130 -9.77 -6.28 0.58
CA ARG A 130 -10.71 -5.77 -0.45
C ARG A 130 -9.99 -4.94 -1.52
N TYR A 131 -9.01 -4.15 -1.12
CA TYR A 131 -8.19 -3.35 -2.03
C TYR A 131 -7.07 -4.16 -2.70
N GLY A 132 -6.96 -5.46 -2.41
CA GLY A 132 -5.94 -6.34 -3.02
C GLY A 132 -4.52 -6.12 -2.49
N LEU A 133 -4.36 -5.50 -1.31
CA LEU A 133 -3.06 -5.14 -0.72
C LEU A 133 -2.54 -6.21 0.26
N ALA A 134 -3.43 -6.98 0.87
CA ALA A 134 -3.08 -8.05 1.80
C ALA A 134 -4.06 -9.23 1.66
N GLU A 135 -3.67 -10.38 2.16
CA GLU A 135 -4.52 -11.58 2.17
C GLU A 135 -4.29 -12.41 3.44
N PRO A 136 -5.33 -13.10 3.94
CA PRO A 136 -5.20 -14.02 5.04
C PRO A 136 -4.50 -15.31 4.58
N VAL A 137 -3.68 -15.88 5.45
CA VAL A 137 -3.00 -17.17 5.28
C VAL A 137 -3.71 -18.24 6.12
N LYS A 138 -3.55 -19.53 5.76
CA LYS A 138 -4.27 -20.67 6.41
C LYS A 138 -3.95 -20.83 7.90
N ASP A 139 -2.80 -20.35 8.35
CA ASP A 139 -2.34 -20.41 9.74
C ASP A 139 -2.90 -19.29 10.64
N GLY A 140 -3.80 -18.46 10.10
CA GLY A 140 -4.37 -17.30 10.81
C GLY A 140 -3.51 -16.04 10.73
N SER A 141 -2.35 -16.10 10.09
CA SER A 141 -1.56 -14.92 9.76
C SER A 141 -2.12 -14.22 8.52
N TRP A 142 -1.59 -13.03 8.25
CA TRP A 142 -1.81 -12.28 7.03
C TRP A 142 -0.48 -12.06 6.33
N ARG A 143 -0.51 -11.79 5.05
CA ARG A 143 0.66 -11.32 4.31
C ARG A 143 0.29 -10.19 3.37
N PHE A 144 1.24 -9.31 3.11
CA PHE A 144 1.12 -8.34 2.05
C PHE A 144 1.20 -9.01 0.68
N ARG A 145 0.46 -8.47 -0.27
CA ARG A 145 0.57 -8.81 -1.69
C ARG A 145 1.51 -7.84 -2.39
N THR A 146 1.93 -8.16 -3.60
CA THR A 146 2.83 -7.30 -4.40
C THR A 146 2.33 -5.86 -4.53
N SER A 147 1.03 -5.66 -4.62
CA SER A 147 0.41 -4.33 -4.68
C SER A 147 0.59 -3.47 -3.41
N ALA A 148 0.95 -4.07 -2.27
CA ALA A 148 1.20 -3.33 -1.03
C ALA A 148 2.41 -2.39 -1.12
N TYR A 149 3.32 -2.62 -2.07
CA TYR A 149 4.40 -1.67 -2.35
C TYR A 149 3.89 -0.26 -2.71
N ARG A 150 2.64 -0.13 -3.19
CA ARG A 150 1.99 1.17 -3.37
C ARG A 150 1.93 1.97 -2.07
N LEU A 151 1.71 1.31 -0.93
CA LEU A 151 1.69 1.98 0.38
C LEU A 151 3.09 2.47 0.78
N LEU A 152 4.14 1.70 0.51
CA LEU A 152 5.52 2.13 0.74
C LEU A 152 5.89 3.34 -0.13
N ASP A 153 5.46 3.36 -1.39
CA ASP A 153 5.70 4.49 -2.29
C ASP A 153 5.04 5.77 -1.76
N ILE A 154 3.80 5.68 -1.27
CA ILE A 154 3.08 6.80 -0.66
C ILE A 154 3.83 7.30 0.59
N LEU A 155 4.28 6.39 1.46
CA LEU A 155 5.04 6.75 2.66
C LEU A 155 6.38 7.39 2.31
N ASN A 156 7.10 6.87 1.33
CA ASN A 156 8.38 7.42 0.86
C ASN A 156 8.19 8.83 0.24
N MET A 157 7.12 9.04 -0.52
CA MET A 157 6.80 10.36 -1.06
C MET A 157 6.49 11.36 0.05
N ALA A 158 5.68 10.98 1.04
CA ALA A 158 5.36 11.81 2.20
C ALA A 158 6.62 12.13 3.03
N GLY A 159 7.48 11.15 3.27
CA GLY A 159 8.74 11.33 4.00
C GLY A 159 9.73 12.27 3.29
N ARG A 160 9.78 12.24 1.96
CA ARG A 160 10.60 13.19 1.17
C ARG A 160 10.03 14.61 1.22
N SER A 161 8.72 14.78 1.23
CA SER A 161 8.08 16.10 1.33
C SER A 161 8.28 16.76 2.70
N LEU A 162 8.62 15.99 3.74
CA LEU A 162 8.87 16.47 5.10
C LEU A 162 10.34 16.78 5.39
N LYS A 163 11.27 16.46 4.47
CA LYS A 163 12.67 16.88 4.54
C LYS A 163 12.85 18.10 3.62
N PRO A 164 12.79 19.34 4.12
CA PRO A 164 13.19 20.49 3.32
C PRO A 164 14.68 20.38 3.01
N ASP A 165 15.07 20.86 1.83
CA ASP A 165 16.40 20.83 1.23
C ASP A 165 17.52 21.19 2.24
N GLU A 166 18.18 20.20 2.79
CA GLU A 166 19.38 20.36 3.61
C GLU A 166 20.65 20.01 2.81
N GLU A 167 20.67 20.29 1.51
CA GLU A 167 21.88 20.18 0.70
C GLU A 167 21.91 21.19 -0.46
N LEU A 168 22.18 22.46 -0.14
CA LEU A 168 22.82 23.41 -1.09
C LEU A 168 23.55 24.52 -0.32
N SER A 169 24.42 24.14 0.59
CA SER A 169 25.51 25.07 1.02
C SER A 169 26.82 24.56 0.45
N VAL A 170 27.08 24.94 -0.83
CA VAL A 170 28.41 24.90 -1.40
C VAL A 170 29.17 26.03 -0.74
N PRO A 171 30.32 25.82 -0.07
CA PRO A 171 31.17 26.90 0.38
C PRO A 171 31.81 27.55 -0.84
N MET A 172 31.47 28.81 -1.07
CA MET A 172 32.28 29.67 -1.98
C MET A 172 33.66 29.83 -1.37
N GLU A 173 34.64 29.15 -1.93
CA GLU A 173 36.04 29.50 -1.72
C GLU A 173 36.31 30.89 -2.31
N THR A 174 36.53 31.84 -1.45
CA THR A 174 37.13 33.14 -1.79
C THR A 174 38.65 32.98 -1.97
N LYS A 175 39.10 33.27 -3.15
CA LYS A 175 40.52 33.55 -3.47
C LYS A 175 40.81 34.99 -3.21
#